data_56a713a86b00331d54796cbba7e5e186
#
_entry.id   56a713a86b00331d54796cbba7e5e186
#
_cell.length_a   1.000
_cell.length_b   1.000
_cell.length_c   1.000
_cell.angle_alpha   90.00
_cell.angle_beta   90.00
_cell.angle_gamma   90.00
#
_symmetry.space_group_name_H-M   'P 1'
#
loop_
_entity.id
_entity.type
_entity.pdbx_description
1 polymer ?
#
loop_
_entity_poly.entity_id
_entity_poly.type
_entity_poly.pdbx_seq_one_letter_code
_entity_poly.pdbx_strand_id
1 'polypeptide(L)'
;VGHNPASETYVANKIKACGEVGIEAEKIAFEADITEQQLLAEVSRLNHDATIDGFIVQLPLPEHISETTIMSAIDRRKDVDGLTPENVGRTVQGLPSIISATPRGIRELLAYYQIPTEGRHVVVIGRSNIVGKPIAMLLMQRPYLSLPSMSAASLGDATVTICHSKTRDLKSICLTADIIIVAAGCPKL
;
A
#
# COMPACT_ATOMS: atom_id res chain seq x y z
N VAL A 1 -11.30 10.15 9.79
CA VAL A 1 -12.31 11.16 9.48
C VAL A 1 -13.65 10.46 9.29
N GLY A 2 -14.71 10.95 9.96
CA GLY A 2 -16.05 10.36 9.96
C GLY A 2 -16.11 9.00 10.69
N HIS A 3 -17.28 8.36 10.60
CA HIS A 3 -17.58 7.09 11.26
C HIS A 3 -17.82 5.99 10.24
N ASN A 4 -16.77 5.28 9.84
CA ASN A 4 -16.87 4.09 9.02
C ASN A 4 -16.52 2.85 9.88
N PRO A 5 -17.46 1.92 10.13
CA PRO A 5 -17.23 0.78 11.04
C PRO A 5 -16.06 -0.11 10.64
N ALA A 6 -15.82 -0.28 9.33
CA ALA A 6 -14.67 -1.05 8.85
C ALA A 6 -13.35 -0.33 9.18
N SER A 7 -13.28 0.98 8.94
CA SER A 7 -12.11 1.81 9.26
C SER A 7 -11.85 1.83 10.76
N GLU A 8 -12.88 1.91 11.59
CA GLU A 8 -12.74 1.90 13.06
C GLU A 8 -12.13 0.59 13.55
N THR A 9 -12.59 -0.55 13.01
CA THR A 9 -12.02 -1.87 13.33
C THR A 9 -10.56 -1.96 12.91
N TYR A 10 -10.20 -1.47 11.71
CA TYR A 10 -8.81 -1.46 11.25
C TYR A 10 -7.91 -0.59 12.12
N VAL A 11 -8.36 0.60 12.48
CA VAL A 11 -7.59 1.51 13.35
C VAL A 11 -7.40 0.90 14.73
N ALA A 12 -8.44 0.32 15.33
CA ALA A 12 -8.33 -0.35 16.63
C ALA A 12 -7.31 -1.50 16.61
N ASN A 13 -7.33 -2.33 15.55
CA ASN A 13 -6.38 -3.42 15.38
C ASN A 13 -4.94 -2.92 15.17
N LYS A 14 -4.74 -1.83 14.42
CA LYS A 14 -3.43 -1.19 14.23
C LYS A 14 -2.86 -0.70 15.57
N ILE A 15 -3.65 0.02 16.36
CA ILE A 15 -3.23 0.52 17.69
C ILE A 15 -2.86 -0.65 18.60
N LYS A 16 -3.68 -1.70 18.64
CA LYS A 16 -3.38 -2.90 19.42
C LYS A 16 -2.05 -3.53 19.00
N ALA A 17 -1.85 -3.74 17.70
CA ALA A 17 -0.62 -4.32 17.16
C ALA A 17 0.61 -3.44 17.46
N CYS A 18 0.47 -2.11 17.40
CA CYS A 18 1.54 -1.18 17.81
C CYS A 18 1.96 -1.42 19.26
N GLY A 19 0.99 -1.51 20.18
CA GLY A 19 1.27 -1.78 21.61
C GLY A 19 1.97 -3.13 21.83
N GLU A 20 1.63 -4.17 21.08
CA GLU A 20 2.25 -5.50 21.16
C GLU A 20 3.74 -5.50 20.76
N VAL A 21 4.16 -4.56 19.91
CA VAL A 21 5.55 -4.45 19.44
C VAL A 21 6.30 -3.24 20.04
N GLY A 22 5.70 -2.54 21.02
CA GLY A 22 6.33 -1.42 21.71
C GLY A 22 6.32 -0.10 20.91
N ILE A 23 5.41 0.06 19.94
CA ILE A 23 5.19 1.31 19.23
C ILE A 23 4.07 2.07 19.94
N GLU A 24 4.34 3.31 20.34
CA GLU A 24 3.31 4.21 20.86
C GLU A 24 2.46 4.73 19.70
N ALA A 25 1.14 4.58 19.79
CA ALA A 25 0.20 4.98 18.75
C ALA A 25 -0.97 5.77 19.33
N GLU A 26 -1.24 6.93 18.72
CA GLU A 26 -2.35 7.80 19.08
C GLU A 26 -3.36 7.87 17.94
N LYS A 27 -4.65 7.96 18.27
CA LYS A 27 -5.74 8.16 17.33
C LYS A 27 -6.21 9.62 17.36
N ILE A 28 -6.10 10.31 16.25
CA ILE A 28 -6.71 11.62 16.02
C ILE A 28 -7.97 11.41 15.19
N ALA A 29 -9.13 11.75 15.77
CA ALA A 29 -10.43 11.57 15.13
C ALA A 29 -11.05 12.92 14.78
N PHE A 30 -11.68 12.99 13.62
CA PHE A 30 -12.42 14.14 13.14
C PHE A 30 -13.80 13.72 12.69
N GLU A 31 -14.77 14.60 12.89
CA GLU A 31 -16.12 14.42 12.37
C GLU A 31 -16.14 14.45 10.84
N ALA A 32 -17.22 13.92 10.24
CA ALA A 32 -17.33 13.78 8.80
C ALA A 32 -17.42 15.13 8.05
N ASP A 33 -17.75 16.20 8.72
CA ASP A 33 -17.93 17.55 8.17
C ASP A 33 -16.66 18.43 8.23
N ILE A 34 -15.52 17.86 8.72
CA ILE A 34 -14.24 18.57 8.68
C ILE A 34 -13.91 19.03 7.25
N THR A 35 -13.43 20.24 7.11
CA THR A 35 -13.02 20.75 5.79
C THR A 35 -11.67 20.18 5.37
N GLU A 36 -11.44 20.11 4.06
CA GLU A 36 -10.13 19.73 3.50
C GLU A 36 -8.99 20.60 4.05
N GLN A 37 -9.25 21.91 4.19
CA GLN A 37 -8.27 22.87 4.71
C GLN A 37 -7.90 22.58 6.18
N GLN A 38 -8.88 22.22 7.02
CA GLN A 38 -8.62 21.84 8.41
C GLN A 38 -7.81 20.54 8.49
N LEU A 39 -8.14 19.54 7.67
CA LEU A 39 -7.37 18.30 7.61
C LEU A 39 -5.95 18.54 7.10
N LEU A 40 -5.75 19.40 6.08
CA LEU A 40 -4.41 19.80 5.62
C LEU A 40 -3.60 20.51 6.71
N ALA A 41 -4.24 21.36 7.52
CA ALA A 41 -3.59 22.02 8.64
C ALA A 41 -3.07 20.99 9.68
N GLU A 42 -3.87 19.95 9.96
CA GLU A 42 -3.44 18.86 10.84
C GLU A 42 -2.30 18.03 10.24
N VAL A 43 -2.39 17.66 8.97
CA VAL A 43 -1.29 16.99 8.24
C VAL A 43 -0.01 17.83 8.32
N SER A 44 -0.11 19.15 8.12
CA SER A 44 1.04 20.05 8.25
C SER A 44 1.61 20.07 9.67
N ARG A 45 0.75 20.10 10.70
CA ARG A 45 1.17 20.02 12.10
C ARG A 45 1.96 18.74 12.36
N LEU A 46 1.43 17.58 11.96
CA LEU A 46 2.07 16.28 12.14
C LEU A 46 3.40 16.16 11.37
N ASN A 47 3.48 16.73 10.16
CA ASN A 47 4.72 16.80 9.40
C ASN A 47 5.85 17.53 10.15
N HIS A 48 5.52 18.59 10.87
CA HIS A 48 6.50 19.44 11.58
C HIS A 48 6.74 19.02 13.03
N ASP A 49 5.94 18.13 13.59
CA ASP A 49 6.09 17.66 14.96
C ASP A 49 7.24 16.65 15.06
N ALA A 50 8.33 17.04 15.71
CA ALA A 50 9.52 16.19 15.85
C ALA A 50 9.30 14.99 16.78
N THR A 51 8.23 14.95 17.55
CA THR A 51 7.89 13.82 18.43
C THR A 51 7.14 12.71 17.71
N ILE A 52 6.62 12.98 16.50
CA ILE A 52 5.89 12.02 15.67
C ILE A 52 6.84 11.44 14.63
N ASP A 53 7.12 10.16 14.70
CA ASP A 53 7.96 9.44 13.74
C ASP A 53 7.26 9.20 12.40
N GLY A 54 5.95 8.96 12.43
CA GLY A 54 5.14 8.77 11.23
C GLY A 54 3.65 8.72 11.54
N PHE A 55 2.82 8.83 10.51
CA PHE A 55 1.38 8.75 10.68
C PHE A 55 0.68 8.20 9.44
N ILE A 56 -0.58 7.83 9.62
CA ILE A 56 -1.45 7.28 8.59
C ILE A 56 -2.71 8.12 8.53
N VAL A 57 -3.14 8.48 7.33
CA VAL A 57 -4.50 8.98 7.08
C VAL A 57 -5.35 7.80 6.62
N GLN A 58 -6.25 7.33 7.50
CA GLN A 58 -7.10 6.18 7.22
C GLN A 58 -8.11 6.51 6.13
N LEU A 59 -8.05 5.77 5.02
CA LEU A 59 -9.00 5.85 3.91
C LEU A 59 -10.21 4.92 4.14
N PRO A 60 -11.37 5.17 3.48
CA PRO A 60 -11.64 6.32 2.61
C PRO A 60 -11.90 7.62 3.36
N LEU A 61 -11.71 8.75 2.70
CA LEU A 61 -12.12 10.08 3.20
C LEU A 61 -13.54 10.41 2.73
N PRO A 62 -14.24 11.38 3.37
CA PRO A 62 -15.50 11.92 2.87
C PRO A 62 -15.36 12.50 1.45
N GLU A 63 -16.40 12.41 0.63
CA GLU A 63 -16.36 12.77 -0.81
C GLU A 63 -15.94 14.22 -1.10
N HIS A 64 -16.16 15.14 -0.15
CA HIS A 64 -15.78 16.54 -0.30
C HIS A 64 -14.29 16.81 -0.03
N ILE A 65 -13.52 15.79 0.40
CA ILE A 65 -12.08 15.88 0.66
C ILE A 65 -11.34 15.08 -0.40
N SER A 66 -10.39 15.72 -1.09
CA SER A 66 -9.57 15.06 -2.08
C SER A 66 -8.49 14.17 -1.42
N GLU A 67 -8.65 12.85 -1.50
CA GLU A 67 -7.64 11.90 -1.03
C GLU A 67 -6.26 12.20 -1.64
N THR A 68 -6.21 12.53 -2.93
CA THR A 68 -4.95 12.87 -3.63
C THR A 68 -4.28 14.09 -3.02
N THR A 69 -5.04 15.13 -2.70
CA THR A 69 -4.53 16.35 -2.08
C THR A 69 -3.93 16.06 -0.70
N ILE A 70 -4.68 15.32 0.13
CA ILE A 70 -4.23 14.96 1.48
C ILE A 70 -2.98 14.07 1.43
N MET A 71 -3.00 13.01 0.61
CA MET A 71 -1.85 12.09 0.50
C MET A 71 -0.59 12.80 -0.02
N SER A 72 -0.75 13.77 -0.94
CA SER A 72 0.38 14.56 -1.45
C SER A 72 0.96 15.55 -0.45
N ALA A 73 0.20 15.91 0.58
CA ALA A 73 0.64 16.83 1.62
C ALA A 73 1.47 16.15 2.74
N ILE A 74 1.44 14.82 2.83
CA ILE A 74 2.20 14.06 3.82
C ILE A 74 3.69 14.09 3.48
N ASP A 75 4.56 14.42 4.45
CA ASP A 75 6.01 14.27 4.27
C ASP A 75 6.34 12.79 4.08
N ARG A 76 7.02 12.45 2.98
CA ARG A 76 7.38 11.06 2.65
C ARG A 76 8.13 10.33 3.77
N ARG A 77 8.84 11.07 4.63
CA ARG A 77 9.62 10.51 5.75
C ARG A 77 8.72 10.05 6.90
N LYS A 78 7.49 10.58 6.94
CA LYS A 78 6.46 10.26 7.94
C LYS A 78 5.31 9.40 7.38
N ASP A 79 5.34 9.13 6.08
CA ASP A 79 4.37 8.27 5.38
C ASP A 79 4.69 6.79 5.65
N VAL A 80 4.21 6.26 6.76
CA VAL A 80 4.46 4.86 7.13
C VAL A 80 3.62 3.84 6.36
N ASP A 81 2.60 4.29 5.61
CA ASP A 81 1.84 3.44 4.68
C ASP A 81 2.47 3.36 3.27
N GLY A 82 3.43 4.25 2.94
CA GLY A 82 4.10 4.26 1.65
C GLY A 82 3.21 4.63 0.48
N LEU A 83 2.19 5.47 0.71
CA LEU A 83 1.15 5.81 -0.26
C LEU A 83 1.32 7.20 -0.88
N THR A 84 2.23 8.03 -0.37
CA THR A 84 2.51 9.32 -0.99
C THR A 84 3.03 9.16 -2.41
N PRO A 85 2.71 10.08 -3.32
CA PRO A 85 3.23 10.04 -4.70
C PRO A 85 4.76 9.93 -4.75
N GLU A 86 5.48 10.54 -3.79
CA GLU A 86 6.93 10.45 -3.72
C GLU A 86 7.40 9.04 -3.35
N ASN A 87 6.86 8.40 -2.30
CA ASN A 87 7.21 7.03 -1.93
C ASN A 87 6.84 6.03 -3.02
N VAL A 88 5.67 6.18 -3.64
CA VAL A 88 5.25 5.35 -4.79
C VAL A 88 6.22 5.53 -5.96
N GLY A 89 6.59 6.78 -6.32
CA GLY A 89 7.56 7.06 -7.39
C GLY A 89 8.92 6.45 -7.09
N ARG A 90 9.41 6.57 -5.87
CA ARG A 90 10.67 5.94 -5.43
C ARG A 90 10.61 4.42 -5.48
N THR A 91 9.48 3.84 -5.05
CA THR A 91 9.24 2.38 -5.17
C THR A 91 9.32 1.93 -6.62
N VAL A 92 8.67 2.65 -7.55
CA VAL A 92 8.70 2.34 -9.00
C VAL A 92 10.11 2.41 -9.57
N GLN A 93 10.94 3.34 -9.09
CA GLN A 93 12.33 3.51 -9.52
C GLN A 93 13.32 2.56 -8.83
N GLY A 94 12.87 1.73 -7.90
CA GLY A 94 13.75 0.88 -7.10
C GLY A 94 14.64 1.66 -6.13
N LEU A 95 14.24 2.87 -5.73
CA LEU A 95 14.94 3.68 -4.74
C LEU A 95 14.46 3.33 -3.33
N PRO A 96 15.30 3.52 -2.29
CA PRO A 96 14.87 3.33 -0.90
C PRO A 96 13.61 4.12 -0.58
N SER A 97 12.54 3.42 -0.18
CA SER A 97 11.23 3.98 0.12
C SER A 97 10.50 3.12 1.14
N ILE A 98 9.48 3.69 1.76
CA ILE A 98 8.50 2.90 2.50
C ILE A 98 7.56 2.26 1.49
N ILE A 99 7.45 0.94 1.56
CA ILE A 99 6.60 0.14 0.67
C ILE A 99 5.29 -0.14 1.40
N SER A 100 4.17 0.05 0.69
CA SER A 100 2.85 -0.25 1.23
C SER A 100 2.76 -1.67 1.82
N ALA A 101 2.12 -1.79 2.97
CA ALA A 101 2.14 -2.99 3.79
C ALA A 101 1.60 -4.24 3.06
N THR A 102 0.48 -4.14 2.34
CA THR A 102 -0.13 -5.28 1.65
C THR A 102 0.74 -5.79 0.49
N PRO A 103 1.24 -4.96 -0.43
CA PRO A 103 2.22 -5.40 -1.43
C PRO A 103 3.47 -6.02 -0.83
N ARG A 104 4.00 -5.43 0.25
CA ARG A 104 5.13 -6.01 0.97
C ARG A 104 4.80 -7.39 1.55
N GLY A 105 3.62 -7.51 2.20
CA GLY A 105 3.17 -8.80 2.77
C GLY A 105 2.99 -9.88 1.70
N ILE A 106 2.50 -9.55 0.50
CA ILE A 106 2.41 -10.49 -0.62
C ILE A 106 3.82 -10.99 -1.01
N ARG A 107 4.80 -10.09 -1.10
CA ARG A 107 6.19 -10.48 -1.38
C ARG A 107 6.76 -11.39 -0.30
N GLU A 108 6.58 -11.04 0.98
CA GLU A 108 7.03 -11.87 2.10
C GLU A 108 6.38 -13.26 2.07
N LEU A 109 5.10 -13.35 1.69
CA LEU A 109 4.38 -14.62 1.54
C LEU A 109 4.97 -15.48 0.43
N LEU A 110 5.24 -14.89 -0.75
CA LEU A 110 5.90 -15.59 -1.85
C LEU A 110 7.30 -16.09 -1.44
N ALA A 111 8.07 -15.24 -0.74
CA ALA A 111 9.38 -15.60 -0.22
C ALA A 111 9.30 -16.73 0.80
N TYR A 112 8.38 -16.67 1.74
CA TYR A 112 8.19 -17.68 2.77
C TYR A 112 7.90 -19.07 2.18
N TYR A 113 7.06 -19.12 1.14
CA TYR A 113 6.75 -20.37 0.43
C TYR A 113 7.76 -20.71 -0.67
N GLN A 114 8.86 -19.95 -0.79
CA GLN A 114 9.91 -20.16 -1.79
C GLN A 114 9.37 -20.20 -3.24
N ILE A 115 8.37 -19.36 -3.54
CA ILE A 115 7.80 -19.24 -4.87
C ILE A 115 8.65 -18.24 -5.68
N PRO A 116 9.43 -18.68 -6.68
CA PRO A 116 10.27 -17.80 -7.47
C PRO A 116 9.42 -16.94 -8.41
N THR A 117 9.83 -15.69 -8.63
CA THR A 117 9.15 -14.78 -9.56
C THR A 117 9.98 -14.46 -10.81
N GLU A 118 11.29 -14.73 -10.78
CA GLU A 118 12.20 -14.55 -11.91
C GLU A 118 11.73 -15.34 -13.14
N GLY A 119 11.55 -14.63 -14.27
CA GLY A 119 11.08 -15.20 -15.52
C GLY A 119 9.63 -15.71 -15.50
N ARG A 120 8.89 -15.51 -14.42
CA ARG A 120 7.50 -15.95 -14.28
C ARG A 120 6.53 -14.92 -14.84
N HIS A 121 5.42 -15.40 -15.38
CA HIS A 121 4.29 -14.56 -15.75
C HIS A 121 3.35 -14.39 -14.55
N VAL A 122 3.27 -13.18 -14.04
CA VAL A 122 2.39 -12.82 -12.92
C VAL A 122 1.20 -12.02 -13.44
N VAL A 123 -0.01 -12.48 -13.15
CA VAL A 123 -1.24 -11.75 -13.45
C VAL A 123 -1.77 -11.11 -12.16
N VAL A 124 -1.87 -9.79 -12.14
CA VAL A 124 -2.43 -9.01 -11.03
C VAL A 124 -3.84 -8.55 -11.42
N ILE A 125 -4.85 -9.01 -10.71
CA ILE A 125 -6.24 -8.62 -10.92
C ILE A 125 -6.59 -7.51 -9.92
N GLY A 126 -6.65 -6.29 -10.42
CA GLY A 126 -6.84 -5.06 -9.67
C GLY A 126 -5.75 -4.03 -9.99
N ARG A 127 -6.13 -2.74 -10.01
CA ARG A 127 -5.23 -1.64 -10.35
C ARG A 127 -5.31 -0.47 -9.37
N SER A 128 -5.60 -0.77 -8.11
CA SER A 128 -5.61 0.25 -7.06
C SER A 128 -4.21 0.82 -6.83
N ASN A 129 -4.15 2.06 -6.36
CA ASN A 129 -2.87 2.69 -5.99
C ASN A 129 -2.26 2.10 -4.73
N ILE A 130 -3.07 1.40 -3.91
CA ILE A 130 -2.66 0.87 -2.61
C ILE A 130 -2.17 -0.58 -2.67
N VAL A 131 -2.61 -1.38 -3.65
CA VAL A 131 -2.22 -2.81 -3.76
C VAL A 131 -1.83 -3.19 -5.19
N GLY A 132 -2.76 -3.10 -6.16
CA GLY A 132 -2.57 -3.68 -7.49
C GLY A 132 -1.38 -3.11 -8.25
N LYS A 133 -1.28 -1.79 -8.36
CA LYS A 133 -0.13 -1.15 -9.01
C LYS A 133 1.17 -1.39 -8.23
N PRO A 134 1.23 -1.15 -6.90
CA PRO A 134 2.46 -1.35 -6.15
C PRO A 134 3.01 -2.78 -6.24
N ILE A 135 2.18 -3.82 -6.10
CA ILE A 135 2.69 -5.19 -6.19
C ILE A 135 3.19 -5.52 -7.60
N ALA A 136 2.50 -5.04 -8.64
CA ALA A 136 2.96 -5.23 -10.02
C ALA A 136 4.33 -4.58 -10.24
N MET A 137 4.51 -3.33 -9.76
CA MET A 137 5.79 -2.62 -9.86
C MET A 137 6.91 -3.32 -9.09
N LEU A 138 6.63 -3.84 -7.90
CA LEU A 138 7.61 -4.56 -7.09
C LEU A 138 8.08 -5.86 -7.74
N LEU A 139 7.18 -6.61 -8.39
CA LEU A 139 7.51 -7.91 -8.98
C LEU A 139 8.20 -7.79 -10.33
N MET A 140 7.98 -6.71 -11.10
CA MET A 140 8.66 -6.48 -12.36
C MET A 140 10.07 -5.89 -12.23
N GLN A 141 10.44 -5.39 -11.06
CA GLN A 141 11.76 -4.81 -10.83
C GLN A 141 12.84 -5.88 -10.73
N ARG A 142 14.09 -5.46 -10.96
CA ARG A 142 15.24 -6.28 -10.56
C ARG A 142 15.22 -6.51 -9.06
N PRO A 143 15.66 -7.68 -8.58
CA PRO A 143 15.69 -7.96 -7.16
C PRO A 143 16.43 -6.86 -6.40
N TYR A 144 15.78 -6.32 -5.40
CA TYR A 144 16.33 -5.23 -4.60
C TYR A 144 17.28 -5.78 -3.54
N LEU A 145 18.57 -5.62 -3.75
CA LEU A 145 19.64 -6.15 -2.88
C LEU A 145 19.73 -5.45 -1.50
N SER A 146 18.98 -4.39 -1.26
CA SER A 146 19.16 -3.51 -0.09
C SER A 146 18.10 -3.60 0.99
N LEU A 147 17.19 -4.57 1.00
CA LEU A 147 16.28 -4.78 2.13
C LEU A 147 16.84 -5.88 3.04
N PRO A 148 17.43 -5.53 4.22
CA PRO A 148 18.15 -6.47 5.09
C PRO A 148 17.30 -7.58 5.71
N SER A 149 15.98 -7.54 5.57
CA SER A 149 15.04 -8.46 6.22
C SER A 149 14.36 -9.46 5.29
N MET A 150 14.72 -9.51 4.01
CA MET A 150 14.06 -10.42 3.09
C MET A 150 14.85 -11.71 2.94
N SER A 151 14.16 -12.84 3.11
CA SER A 151 14.71 -14.16 2.81
C SER A 151 15.34 -14.18 1.40
N ALA A 152 16.35 -15.00 1.21
CA ALA A 152 17.20 -15.09 0.02
C ALA A 152 16.46 -15.44 -1.29
N ALA A 153 15.16 -15.46 -1.34
CA ALA A 153 14.38 -15.64 -2.56
C ALA A 153 14.44 -14.34 -3.37
N SER A 154 15.02 -14.42 -4.55
CA SER A 154 15.06 -13.37 -5.57
C SER A 154 13.64 -13.07 -6.04
N LEU A 155 12.96 -12.10 -5.38
CA LEU A 155 11.63 -11.65 -5.76
C LEU A 155 11.73 -10.40 -6.62
N GLY A 156 11.47 -10.59 -7.88
CA GLY A 156 11.59 -9.58 -8.94
C GLY A 156 11.70 -10.27 -10.28
N ASP A 157 12.09 -9.53 -11.30
CA ASP A 157 12.32 -9.99 -12.67
C ASP A 157 11.16 -10.78 -13.28
N ALA A 158 9.93 -10.53 -12.81
CA ALA A 158 8.72 -11.12 -13.37
C ALA A 158 8.22 -10.34 -14.59
N THR A 159 7.55 -11.02 -15.51
CA THR A 159 6.68 -10.40 -16.50
C THR A 159 5.31 -10.21 -15.87
N VAL A 160 4.81 -8.98 -15.77
CA VAL A 160 3.57 -8.69 -15.05
C VAL A 160 2.48 -8.15 -15.97
N THR A 161 1.31 -8.77 -15.91
CA THR A 161 0.09 -8.29 -16.57
C THR A 161 -0.90 -7.80 -15.52
N ILE A 162 -1.36 -6.54 -15.64
CA ILE A 162 -2.39 -5.97 -14.77
C ILE A 162 -3.74 -6.08 -15.45
N CYS A 163 -4.69 -6.76 -14.80
CA CYS A 163 -6.07 -6.88 -15.23
C CYS A 163 -7.01 -6.04 -14.35
N HIS A 164 -8.13 -5.63 -14.92
CA HIS A 164 -9.12 -4.79 -14.24
C HIS A 164 -10.52 -4.97 -14.84
N SER A 165 -11.54 -4.32 -14.32
CA SER A 165 -12.95 -4.45 -14.73
C SER A 165 -13.22 -4.18 -16.24
N LYS A 166 -12.28 -3.63 -16.99
CA LYS A 166 -12.38 -3.40 -18.44
C LYS A 166 -11.49 -4.36 -19.25
N THR A 167 -10.80 -5.29 -18.60
CA THR A 167 -10.01 -6.31 -19.28
C THR A 167 -10.93 -7.26 -20.03
N ARG A 168 -10.65 -7.47 -21.30
CA ARG A 168 -11.37 -8.45 -22.13
C ARG A 168 -10.77 -9.82 -21.88
N ASP A 169 -11.62 -10.85 -21.83
CA ASP A 169 -11.23 -12.25 -21.70
C ASP A 169 -10.21 -12.49 -20.56
N LEU A 170 -10.62 -12.09 -19.34
CA LEU A 170 -9.82 -12.28 -18.15
C LEU A 170 -9.38 -13.74 -17.96
N LYS A 171 -10.28 -14.71 -18.32
CA LYS A 171 -10.01 -16.13 -18.18
C LYS A 171 -8.79 -16.56 -19.01
N SER A 172 -8.74 -16.19 -20.28
CA SER A 172 -7.60 -16.56 -21.16
C SER A 172 -6.29 -15.96 -20.63
N ILE A 173 -6.31 -14.72 -20.13
CA ILE A 173 -5.11 -14.10 -19.53
C ILE A 173 -4.68 -14.89 -18.29
N CYS A 174 -5.61 -15.21 -17.38
CA CYS A 174 -5.29 -15.96 -16.17
C CYS A 174 -4.72 -17.36 -16.46
N LEU A 175 -5.17 -18.01 -17.55
CA LEU A 175 -4.67 -19.33 -17.95
C LEU A 175 -3.21 -19.30 -18.42
N THR A 176 -2.65 -18.15 -18.75
CA THR A 176 -1.24 -18.00 -19.14
C THR A 176 -0.33 -17.68 -17.95
N ALA A 177 -0.89 -17.48 -16.75
CA ALA A 177 -0.13 -17.07 -15.59
C ALA A 177 0.50 -18.24 -14.85
N ASP A 178 1.74 -18.05 -14.39
CA ASP A 178 2.38 -18.90 -13.36
C ASP A 178 1.86 -18.53 -11.96
N ILE A 179 1.60 -17.25 -11.72
CA ILE A 179 1.17 -16.69 -10.44
C ILE A 179 0.00 -15.73 -10.68
N ILE A 180 -1.06 -15.87 -9.88
CA ILE A 180 -2.21 -14.95 -9.91
C ILE A 180 -2.33 -14.25 -8.56
N ILE A 181 -2.35 -12.91 -8.58
CA ILE A 181 -2.58 -12.07 -7.40
C ILE A 181 -3.91 -11.35 -7.58
N VAL A 182 -4.87 -11.62 -6.69
CA VAL A 182 -6.21 -11.01 -6.76
C VAL A 182 -6.29 -9.88 -5.74
N ALA A 183 -6.35 -8.65 -6.23
CA ALA A 183 -6.47 -7.42 -5.46
C ALA A 183 -7.76 -6.66 -5.85
N ALA A 184 -8.87 -7.38 -5.99
CA ALA A 184 -10.17 -6.85 -6.36
C ALA A 184 -11.14 -6.96 -5.18
N GLY A 185 -11.89 -5.88 -4.92
CA GLY A 185 -12.93 -5.86 -3.89
C GLY A 185 -14.24 -6.54 -4.30
N CYS A 186 -14.23 -7.39 -5.34
CA CYS A 186 -15.41 -8.07 -5.85
C CYS A 186 -15.27 -9.59 -5.61
N PRO A 187 -16.16 -10.21 -4.82
CA PRO A 187 -16.18 -11.66 -4.68
C PRO A 187 -16.71 -12.33 -5.96
N LYS A 188 -16.23 -13.53 -6.26
CA LYS A 188 -16.64 -14.34 -7.42
C LYS A 188 -16.36 -13.63 -8.77
N LEU A 189 -15.09 -13.37 -9.06
CA LEU A 189 -14.61 -12.90 -10.35
C LEU A 189 -14.71 -13.99 -11.43
#